data_af1c1ee17aeef4b0b0c990ae2da5fd5d
#
_entry.id   af1c1ee17aeef4b0b0c990ae2da5fd5d
#
_cell.length_a   1.000
_cell.length_b   1.000
_cell.length_c   1.000
_cell.angle_alpha   90.00
_cell.angle_beta   90.00
_cell.angle_gamma   90.00
#
_symmetry.space_group_name_H-M   'P 1'
#
loop_
_entity.id
_entity.type
_entity.pdbx_description
1 polymer ?
#
loop_
_entity_poly.entity_id
_entity_poly.type
_entity_poly.pdbx_seq_one_letter_code
_entity_poly.pdbx_strand_id
1 'polypeptide(L)'
;MDKKLLISIQNVTKTYQDSQQIQALKGINLDIFQGEILGLLGVNGAGKTTLSSIIATLHPATSGTILYNGHSIYDDIISFRRIIGFCPQKPNIDSMLTIKENLMFAGRYFNMPHEEIEQRTTELMQKFQLTKYANSKGSILSGGYKQRFLLARTLMHRPKLIILDEPTVALDPHIRRNLWDVIKILKSEGVTVLLTTHYLEEAEVLSDRVCILDNGLVKLIDTPENLKRNFAQANLEDVFLKLMQANEQEPENVA
;
A
#
# COMPACT_ATOMS: atom_id res chain seq x y z
N MET A 1 24.73 -4.14 -0.80
CA MET A 1 24.46 -2.72 -0.52
C MET A 1 23.44 -2.65 0.58
N ASP A 2 23.72 -1.97 1.68
CA ASP A 2 22.77 -1.79 2.76
C ASP A 2 21.58 -0.98 2.23
N LYS A 3 20.38 -1.57 2.31
CA LYS A 3 19.16 -0.86 1.90
C LYS A 3 18.93 0.32 2.86
N LYS A 4 18.74 1.51 2.32
CA LYS A 4 18.49 2.70 3.13
C LYS A 4 17.08 2.65 3.73
N LEU A 5 16.98 2.78 5.05
CA LEU A 5 15.72 2.84 5.78
C LEU A 5 14.93 4.09 5.37
N LEU A 6 13.65 3.93 5.07
CA LEU A 6 12.72 5.01 4.74
C LEU A 6 11.76 5.28 5.90
N ILE A 7 11.07 4.23 6.36
CA ILE A 7 10.10 4.30 7.46
C ILE A 7 10.46 3.24 8.49
N SER A 8 10.45 3.60 9.77
CA SER A 8 10.54 2.66 10.89
C SER A 8 9.27 2.74 11.74
N ILE A 9 8.61 1.62 11.92
CA ILE A 9 7.39 1.47 12.71
C ILE A 9 7.78 0.74 13.99
N GLN A 10 7.54 1.37 15.15
CA GLN A 10 8.03 0.89 16.44
C GLN A 10 6.88 0.73 17.43
N ASN A 11 6.60 -0.51 17.77
CA ASN A 11 5.58 -0.91 18.76
C ASN A 11 4.21 -0.24 18.53
N VAL A 12 3.79 -0.12 17.28
CA VAL A 12 2.54 0.57 16.92
C VAL A 12 1.34 -0.29 17.29
N THR A 13 0.42 0.28 18.08
CA THR A 13 -0.87 -0.33 18.43
C THR A 13 -2.02 0.48 17.84
N LYS A 14 -3.15 -0.19 17.64
CA LYS A 14 -4.42 0.47 17.30
C LYS A 14 -5.59 -0.24 17.96
N THR A 15 -6.30 0.50 18.78
CA THR A 15 -7.57 0.08 19.40
C THR A 15 -8.68 0.99 18.91
N TYR A 16 -9.73 0.43 18.36
CA TYR A 16 -10.96 1.14 18.06
C TYR A 16 -11.91 1.00 19.24
N GLN A 17 -12.49 2.14 19.66
CA GLN A 17 -13.50 2.20 20.70
C GLN A 17 -14.85 2.38 20.01
N ASP A 18 -15.50 1.26 19.72
CA ASP A 18 -16.86 1.22 19.23
C ASP A 18 -17.69 0.41 20.25
N SER A 19 -18.84 -0.14 19.87
CA SER A 19 -19.70 -0.99 20.75
C SER A 19 -18.93 -2.13 21.45
N GLN A 20 -17.81 -2.58 20.86
CA GLN A 20 -16.82 -3.46 21.48
C GLN A 20 -15.42 -2.89 21.24
N GLN A 21 -14.54 -3.04 22.24
CA GLN A 21 -13.14 -2.62 22.11
C GLN A 21 -12.39 -3.62 21.23
N ILE A 22 -12.01 -3.20 20.00
CA ILE A 22 -11.29 -4.03 19.05
C ILE A 22 -9.84 -3.55 18.95
N GLN A 23 -8.89 -4.38 19.37
CA GLN A 23 -7.47 -4.12 19.19
C GLN A 23 -7.03 -4.66 17.83
N ALA A 24 -7.01 -3.77 16.83
CA ALA A 24 -6.68 -4.11 15.45
C ALA A 24 -5.17 -4.28 15.20
N LEU A 25 -4.31 -3.60 15.98
CA LEU A 25 -2.85 -3.75 15.96
C LEU A 25 -2.31 -3.90 17.39
N LYS A 26 -1.39 -4.84 17.59
CA LYS A 26 -0.94 -5.30 18.91
C LYS A 26 0.57 -5.12 19.10
N GLY A 27 1.15 -3.99 18.66
CA GLY A 27 2.59 -3.73 18.81
C GLY A 27 3.38 -4.09 17.56
N ILE A 28 3.07 -3.46 16.44
CA ILE A 28 3.73 -3.70 15.16
C ILE A 28 5.12 -3.08 15.17
N ASN A 29 6.11 -3.88 14.78
CA ASN A 29 7.47 -3.47 14.46
C ASN A 29 7.75 -3.82 13.01
N LEU A 30 8.08 -2.82 12.17
CA LEU A 30 8.25 -3.01 10.73
C LEU A 30 9.09 -1.89 10.13
N ASP A 31 10.12 -2.26 9.37
CA ASP A 31 10.93 -1.32 8.61
C ASP A 31 10.63 -1.42 7.12
N ILE A 32 10.50 -0.25 6.46
CA ILE A 32 10.32 -0.10 5.02
C ILE A 32 11.57 0.55 4.45
N PHE A 33 12.22 -0.08 3.46
CA PHE A 33 13.44 0.41 2.84
C PHE A 33 13.15 1.15 1.52
N GLN A 34 14.04 2.07 1.16
CA GLN A 34 13.90 2.84 -0.08
C GLN A 34 13.98 1.93 -1.32
N GLY A 35 13.06 2.14 -2.27
CA GLY A 35 13.02 1.46 -3.55
C GLY A 35 12.60 -0.01 -3.49
N GLU A 36 12.12 -0.50 -2.34
CA GLU A 36 11.55 -1.86 -2.26
C GLU A 36 10.03 -1.85 -2.51
N ILE A 37 9.51 -3.01 -2.90
CA ILE A 37 8.10 -3.36 -2.74
C ILE A 37 8.00 -4.23 -1.49
N LEU A 38 7.40 -3.70 -0.43
CA LEU A 38 7.05 -4.46 0.77
C LEU A 38 5.59 -4.92 0.66
N GLY A 39 5.38 -6.22 0.55
CA GLY A 39 4.05 -6.83 0.57
C GLY A 39 3.56 -7.03 1.99
N LEU A 40 2.42 -6.47 2.34
CA LEU A 40 1.73 -6.72 3.62
C LEU A 40 0.62 -7.73 3.38
N LEU A 41 0.89 -8.99 3.72
CA LEU A 41 0.06 -10.15 3.46
C LEU A 41 -0.71 -10.55 4.72
N GLY A 42 -1.95 -11.01 4.57
CA GLY A 42 -2.75 -11.54 5.68
C GLY A 42 -4.20 -11.72 5.28
N VAL A 43 -4.95 -12.47 6.07
CA VAL A 43 -6.41 -12.62 5.89
C VAL A 43 -7.16 -11.30 6.12
N ASN A 44 -8.44 -11.28 5.76
CA ASN A 44 -9.31 -10.15 6.08
C ASN A 44 -9.41 -10.00 7.60
N GLY A 45 -9.30 -8.76 8.08
CA GLY A 45 -9.27 -8.48 9.52
C GLY A 45 -7.89 -8.59 10.19
N ALA A 46 -6.84 -9.04 9.49
CA ALA A 46 -5.50 -9.16 10.06
C ALA A 46 -4.85 -7.82 10.49
N GLY A 47 -5.41 -6.67 10.08
CA GLY A 47 -4.90 -5.33 10.42
C GLY A 47 -4.20 -4.60 9.28
N LYS A 48 -4.12 -5.16 8.06
CA LYS A 48 -3.43 -4.58 6.89
C LYS A 48 -3.88 -3.15 6.58
N THR A 49 -5.18 -2.95 6.33
CA THR A 49 -5.76 -1.63 6.03
C THR A 49 -5.61 -0.66 7.20
N THR A 50 -5.68 -1.15 8.44
CA THR A 50 -5.43 -0.33 9.63
C THR A 50 -4.00 0.19 9.65
N LEU A 51 -3.01 -0.68 9.44
CA LEU A 51 -1.60 -0.29 9.42
C LEU A 51 -1.31 0.66 8.26
N SER A 52 -1.76 0.35 7.04
CA SER A 52 -1.58 1.20 5.87
C SER A 52 -2.22 2.58 6.05
N SER A 53 -3.40 2.66 6.66
CA SER A 53 -4.10 3.92 6.96
C SER A 53 -3.36 4.76 8.01
N ILE A 54 -2.73 4.15 9.01
CA ILE A 54 -1.92 4.86 10.00
C ILE A 54 -0.65 5.42 9.36
N ILE A 55 0.05 4.64 8.52
CA ILE A 55 1.22 5.11 7.77
C ILE A 55 0.81 6.24 6.82
N ALA A 56 -0.36 6.13 6.18
CA ALA A 56 -0.93 7.18 5.34
C ALA A 56 -1.41 8.42 6.12
N THR A 57 -1.31 8.41 7.45
CA THR A 57 -1.80 9.49 8.34
C THR A 57 -3.30 9.77 8.24
N LEU A 58 -4.10 8.79 7.82
CA LEU A 58 -5.57 8.89 7.79
C LEU A 58 -6.17 8.72 9.17
N HIS A 59 -5.53 7.92 10.01
CA HIS A 59 -5.89 7.69 11.40
C HIS A 59 -4.64 7.69 12.28
N PRO A 60 -4.66 8.21 13.50
CA PRO A 60 -3.54 8.11 14.43
C PRO A 60 -3.43 6.68 14.98
N ALA A 61 -2.22 6.27 15.35
CA ALA A 61 -1.99 5.11 16.19
C ALA A 61 -2.55 5.36 17.60
N THR A 62 -2.87 4.31 18.35
CA THR A 62 -3.21 4.42 19.77
C THR A 62 -1.95 4.60 20.61
N SER A 63 -0.88 3.88 20.27
CA SER A 63 0.46 4.04 20.87
C SER A 63 1.55 3.60 19.89
N GLY A 64 2.81 3.77 20.29
CA GLY A 64 3.96 3.49 19.44
C GLY A 64 4.34 4.68 18.56
N THR A 65 5.36 4.49 17.73
CA THR A 65 5.96 5.58 16.94
C THR A 65 6.20 5.13 15.50
N ILE A 66 6.00 6.05 14.57
CA ILE A 66 6.40 5.88 13.17
C ILE A 66 7.41 6.97 12.86
N LEU A 67 8.58 6.56 12.40
CA LEU A 67 9.69 7.44 12.09
C LEU A 67 9.94 7.51 10.58
N TYR A 68 10.15 8.71 10.07
CA TYR A 68 10.69 9.00 8.75
C TYR A 68 12.02 9.73 8.90
N ASN A 69 13.10 9.17 8.35
CA ASN A 69 14.46 9.69 8.55
C ASN A 69 14.82 9.94 10.02
N GLY A 70 14.35 9.10 10.96
CA GLY A 70 14.64 9.20 12.39
C GLY A 70 13.76 10.18 13.19
N HIS A 71 12.86 10.92 12.54
CA HIS A 71 11.92 11.84 13.17
C HIS A 71 10.50 11.31 13.13
N SER A 72 9.69 11.62 14.15
CA SER A 72 8.27 11.22 14.16
C SER A 72 7.54 11.83 12.95
N ILE A 73 6.71 11.04 12.28
CA ILE A 73 5.88 11.54 11.17
C ILE A 73 4.87 12.61 11.62
N TYR A 74 4.63 12.71 12.92
CA TYR A 74 3.73 13.70 13.51
C TYR A 74 4.43 15.02 13.87
N ASP A 75 5.78 15.07 13.86
CA ASP A 75 6.52 16.31 14.11
C ASP A 75 6.29 17.34 12.99
N ASP A 76 6.20 16.87 11.73
CA ASP A 76 5.81 17.65 10.56
C ASP A 76 4.96 16.79 9.62
N ILE A 77 3.71 16.61 9.98
CA ILE A 77 2.76 15.78 9.22
C ILE A 77 2.50 16.32 7.80
N ILE A 78 2.62 17.65 7.61
CA ILE A 78 2.39 18.26 6.29
C ILE A 78 3.52 17.86 5.33
N SER A 79 4.77 18.01 5.76
CA SER A 79 5.93 17.57 4.96
C SER A 79 5.92 16.07 4.74
N PHE A 80 5.51 15.28 5.73
CA PHE A 80 5.40 13.83 5.56
C PHE A 80 4.34 13.46 4.51
N ARG A 81 3.16 14.08 4.55
CA ARG A 81 2.11 13.84 3.54
C ARG A 81 2.53 14.18 2.11
N ARG A 82 3.48 15.08 1.92
CA ARG A 82 4.02 15.40 0.58
C ARG A 82 4.90 14.29 0.00
N ILE A 83 5.41 13.40 0.82
CA ILE A 83 6.29 12.30 0.36
C ILE A 83 5.56 10.97 0.23
N ILE A 84 4.29 10.89 0.64
CA ILE A 84 3.50 9.67 0.55
C ILE A 84 2.34 9.85 -0.44
N GLY A 85 2.04 8.78 -1.16
CA GLY A 85 0.82 8.65 -1.96
C GLY A 85 -0.02 7.49 -1.44
N PHE A 86 -1.32 7.67 -1.31
CA PHE A 86 -2.24 6.62 -0.89
C PHE A 86 -3.26 6.30 -1.98
N CYS A 87 -3.27 5.04 -2.39
CA CYS A 87 -4.23 4.49 -3.35
C CYS A 87 -5.20 3.58 -2.58
N PRO A 88 -6.43 4.04 -2.31
CA PRO A 88 -7.40 3.26 -1.54
C PRO A 88 -7.97 2.11 -2.38
N GLN A 89 -8.45 1.07 -1.69
CA GLN A 89 -9.15 -0.06 -2.29
C GLN A 89 -10.41 0.37 -3.09
N LYS A 90 -11.22 1.25 -2.50
CA LYS A 90 -12.44 1.75 -3.16
C LYS A 90 -12.13 3.00 -3.96
N PRO A 91 -12.49 3.04 -5.26
CA PRO A 91 -12.32 4.24 -6.07
C PRO A 91 -13.06 5.44 -5.49
N ASN A 92 -12.34 6.56 -5.32
CA ASN A 92 -12.86 7.85 -4.87
C ASN A 92 -12.66 8.92 -5.95
N ILE A 93 -13.19 8.66 -7.15
CA ILE A 93 -13.15 9.57 -8.30
C ILE A 93 -14.28 10.59 -8.13
N ASP A 94 -13.95 11.88 -8.22
CA ASP A 94 -14.97 12.92 -8.23
C ASP A 94 -15.79 12.82 -9.52
N SER A 95 -17.09 12.55 -9.38
CA SER A 95 -18.01 12.35 -10.50
C SER A 95 -18.37 13.65 -11.25
N MET A 96 -18.15 14.82 -10.62
CA MET A 96 -18.41 16.13 -11.20
C MET A 96 -17.28 16.58 -12.13
N LEU A 97 -16.08 16.03 -11.94
CA LEU A 97 -14.90 16.37 -12.70
C LEU A 97 -14.62 15.34 -13.82
N THR A 98 -13.99 15.78 -14.89
CA THR A 98 -13.41 14.89 -15.90
C THR A 98 -12.17 14.19 -15.33
N ILE A 99 -11.68 13.16 -16.03
CA ILE A 99 -10.46 12.44 -15.63
C ILE A 99 -9.26 13.39 -15.57
N LYS A 100 -9.10 14.28 -16.56
CA LYS A 100 -8.05 15.30 -16.56
C LYS A 100 -8.19 16.26 -15.38
N GLU A 101 -9.37 16.78 -15.14
CA GLU A 101 -9.63 17.71 -14.03
C GLU A 101 -9.39 17.07 -12.65
N ASN A 102 -9.75 15.81 -12.47
CA ASN A 102 -9.46 15.07 -11.25
C ASN A 102 -7.95 14.98 -10.98
N LEU A 103 -7.11 14.72 -12.01
CA LEU A 103 -5.65 14.71 -11.86
C LEU A 103 -5.13 16.11 -11.54
N MET A 104 -5.58 17.14 -12.27
CA MET A 104 -5.18 18.53 -12.01
C MET A 104 -5.58 18.99 -10.61
N PHE A 105 -6.76 18.57 -10.13
CA PHE A 105 -7.20 18.88 -8.77
C PHE A 105 -6.27 18.26 -7.72
N ALA A 106 -5.82 17.02 -7.93
CA ALA A 106 -4.83 16.39 -7.05
C ALA A 106 -3.52 17.19 -6.98
N GLY A 107 -3.01 17.70 -8.11
CA GLY A 107 -1.83 18.57 -8.11
C GLY A 107 -2.06 19.87 -7.32
N ARG A 108 -3.22 20.50 -7.46
CA ARG A 108 -3.59 21.70 -6.70
C ARG A 108 -3.68 21.42 -5.20
N TYR A 109 -4.22 20.27 -4.82
CA TYR A 109 -4.30 19.86 -3.41
C TYR A 109 -2.91 19.80 -2.75
N PHE A 110 -1.87 19.38 -3.49
CA PHE A 110 -0.48 19.36 -3.04
C PHE A 110 0.25 20.69 -3.26
N ASN A 111 -0.46 21.74 -3.65
CA ASN A 111 0.07 23.09 -3.90
C ASN A 111 1.21 23.10 -4.94
N MET A 112 1.08 22.30 -6.01
CA MET A 112 2.01 22.29 -7.13
C MET A 112 1.81 23.53 -8.02
N PRO A 113 2.87 24.06 -8.67
CA PRO A 113 2.73 25.12 -9.67
C PRO A 113 1.85 24.69 -10.84
N HIS A 114 1.06 25.62 -11.41
CA HIS A 114 0.10 25.31 -12.46
C HIS A 114 0.74 24.63 -13.68
N GLU A 115 1.87 25.17 -14.13
CA GLU A 115 2.61 24.61 -15.27
C GLU A 115 3.07 23.17 -15.01
N GLU A 116 3.59 22.89 -13.80
CA GLU A 116 3.99 21.54 -13.40
C GLU A 116 2.77 20.58 -13.36
N ILE A 117 1.61 21.06 -12.89
CA ILE A 117 0.37 20.28 -12.89
C ILE A 117 -0.01 19.86 -14.31
N GLU A 118 0.04 20.76 -15.27
CA GLU A 118 -0.32 20.46 -16.66
C GLU A 118 0.63 19.45 -17.31
N GLN A 119 1.95 19.68 -17.14
CA GLN A 119 2.97 18.77 -17.63
C GLN A 119 2.82 17.38 -17.00
N ARG A 120 2.70 17.32 -15.69
CA ARG A 120 2.55 16.06 -14.95
C ARG A 120 1.25 15.33 -15.28
N THR A 121 0.15 16.05 -15.45
CA THR A 121 -1.13 15.49 -15.88
C THR A 121 -0.98 14.81 -17.23
N THR A 122 -0.34 15.48 -18.19
CA THR A 122 -0.11 14.92 -19.54
C THR A 122 0.76 13.66 -19.49
N GLU A 123 1.86 13.71 -18.74
CA GLU A 123 2.78 12.58 -18.52
C GLU A 123 2.03 11.37 -17.94
N LEU A 124 1.29 11.57 -16.85
CA LEU A 124 0.58 10.49 -16.17
C LEU A 124 -0.56 9.93 -17.02
N MET A 125 -1.27 10.77 -17.76
CA MET A 125 -2.31 10.31 -18.67
C MET A 125 -1.75 9.42 -19.79
N GLN A 126 -0.59 9.74 -20.33
CA GLN A 126 0.10 8.92 -21.31
C GLN A 126 0.60 7.60 -20.68
N LYS A 127 1.33 7.69 -19.55
CA LYS A 127 1.90 6.55 -18.84
C LYS A 127 0.84 5.51 -18.46
N PHE A 128 -0.33 5.96 -17.99
CA PHE A 128 -1.43 5.09 -17.56
C PHE A 128 -2.49 4.83 -18.63
N GLN A 129 -2.24 5.25 -19.90
CA GLN A 129 -3.14 5.06 -21.06
C GLN A 129 -4.54 5.66 -20.84
N LEU A 130 -4.60 6.82 -20.20
CA LEU A 130 -5.83 7.54 -19.87
C LEU A 130 -6.18 8.65 -20.85
N THR A 131 -5.31 8.95 -21.83
CA THR A 131 -5.44 10.11 -22.74
C THR A 131 -6.78 10.15 -23.47
N LYS A 132 -7.29 8.99 -23.93
CA LYS A 132 -8.59 8.91 -24.61
C LYS A 132 -9.79 9.23 -23.72
N TYR A 133 -9.59 9.19 -22.39
CA TYR A 133 -10.62 9.49 -21.40
C TYR A 133 -10.49 10.89 -20.77
N ALA A 134 -9.58 11.74 -21.28
CA ALA A 134 -9.24 13.03 -20.68
C ALA A 134 -10.48 13.87 -20.32
N ASN A 135 -11.39 14.00 -21.27
CA ASN A 135 -12.61 14.83 -21.15
C ASN A 135 -13.83 14.02 -20.68
N SER A 136 -13.65 12.79 -20.27
CA SER A 136 -14.72 11.90 -19.81
C SER A 136 -14.86 11.94 -18.30
N LYS A 137 -16.07 11.64 -17.81
CA LYS A 137 -16.32 11.44 -16.37
C LYS A 137 -15.83 10.04 -15.93
N GLY A 138 -15.48 9.91 -14.64
CA GLY A 138 -14.98 8.67 -14.08
C GLY A 138 -15.93 7.48 -14.16
N SER A 139 -17.24 7.73 -14.33
CA SER A 139 -18.26 6.69 -14.44
C SER A 139 -18.10 5.78 -15.66
N ILE A 140 -17.50 6.27 -16.74
CA ILE A 140 -17.32 5.49 -17.98
C ILE A 140 -16.11 4.54 -17.93
N LEU A 141 -15.24 4.68 -16.92
CA LEU A 141 -14.06 3.83 -16.79
C LEU A 141 -14.43 2.42 -16.35
N SER A 142 -13.87 1.41 -17.01
CA SER A 142 -13.88 0.03 -16.48
C SER A 142 -13.07 -0.08 -15.20
N GLY A 143 -13.22 -1.17 -14.44
CA GLY A 143 -12.50 -1.41 -13.19
C GLY A 143 -10.98 -1.22 -13.33
N GLY A 144 -10.39 -1.81 -14.36
CA GLY A 144 -8.96 -1.67 -14.64
C GLY A 144 -8.53 -0.24 -14.96
N TYR A 145 -9.33 0.52 -15.73
CA TYR A 145 -9.03 1.94 -15.99
C TYR A 145 -9.26 2.83 -14.76
N LYS A 146 -10.22 2.51 -13.90
CA LYS A 146 -10.37 3.18 -12.59
C LYS A 146 -9.11 2.99 -11.75
N GLN A 147 -8.58 1.78 -11.69
CA GLN A 147 -7.36 1.49 -10.92
C GLN A 147 -6.12 2.21 -11.49
N ARG A 148 -5.96 2.22 -12.83
CA ARG A 148 -4.90 3.01 -13.48
C ARG A 148 -5.02 4.50 -13.17
N PHE A 149 -6.23 5.03 -13.16
CA PHE A 149 -6.47 6.42 -12.79
C PHE A 149 -6.11 6.68 -11.32
N LEU A 150 -6.48 5.81 -10.39
CA LEU A 150 -6.12 5.96 -8.98
C LEU A 150 -4.61 5.99 -8.78
N LEU A 151 -3.88 5.09 -9.45
CA LEU A 151 -2.41 5.10 -9.45
C LEU A 151 -1.85 6.40 -10.03
N ALA A 152 -2.34 6.86 -11.19
CA ALA A 152 -1.91 8.11 -11.79
C ALA A 152 -2.11 9.28 -10.83
N ARG A 153 -3.28 9.36 -10.18
CA ARG A 153 -3.59 10.40 -9.21
C ARG A 153 -2.69 10.33 -7.98
N THR A 154 -2.42 9.13 -7.47
CA THR A 154 -1.53 8.89 -6.33
C THR A 154 -0.11 9.37 -6.60
N LEU A 155 0.33 9.32 -7.85
CA LEU A 155 1.68 9.72 -8.28
C LEU A 155 1.81 11.19 -8.67
N MET A 156 0.72 11.97 -8.60
CA MET A 156 0.69 13.34 -9.10
C MET A 156 1.79 14.23 -8.49
N HIS A 157 1.97 14.16 -7.18
CA HIS A 157 2.93 14.96 -6.42
C HIS A 157 4.30 14.31 -6.25
N ARG A 158 4.62 13.26 -7.05
CA ARG A 158 5.91 12.54 -7.04
C ARG A 158 6.30 12.00 -5.65
N PRO A 159 5.46 11.20 -5.02
CA PRO A 159 5.74 10.64 -3.68
C PRO A 159 6.97 9.72 -3.70
N LYS A 160 7.66 9.63 -2.55
CA LYS A 160 8.77 8.68 -2.33
C LYS A 160 8.27 7.29 -1.92
N LEU A 161 7.10 7.25 -1.26
CA LEU A 161 6.40 6.04 -0.85
C LEU A 161 4.98 6.07 -1.38
N ILE A 162 4.56 5.01 -2.06
CA ILE A 162 3.14 4.79 -2.37
C ILE A 162 2.62 3.63 -1.55
N ILE A 163 1.42 3.80 -1.03
CA ILE A 163 0.67 2.78 -0.31
C ILE A 163 -0.49 2.36 -1.19
N LEU A 164 -0.51 1.09 -1.57
CA LEU A 164 -1.53 0.49 -2.42
C LEU A 164 -2.38 -0.46 -1.57
N ASP A 165 -3.62 -0.06 -1.27
CA ASP A 165 -4.51 -0.87 -0.44
C ASP A 165 -5.35 -1.78 -1.33
N GLU A 166 -4.97 -3.06 -1.40
CA GLU A 166 -5.59 -4.11 -2.21
C GLU A 166 -5.89 -3.67 -3.68
N PRO A 167 -4.89 -3.23 -4.44
CA PRO A 167 -5.09 -2.53 -5.71
C PRO A 167 -5.67 -3.40 -6.83
N THR A 168 -5.65 -4.72 -6.68
CA THR A 168 -6.08 -5.68 -7.71
C THR A 168 -7.37 -6.41 -7.38
N VAL A 169 -7.98 -6.08 -6.24
CA VAL A 169 -9.26 -6.67 -5.83
C VAL A 169 -10.34 -6.43 -6.89
N ALA A 170 -11.11 -7.46 -7.16
CA ALA A 170 -12.19 -7.47 -8.16
C ALA A 170 -11.75 -7.17 -9.61
N LEU A 171 -10.47 -7.33 -9.93
CA LEU A 171 -9.97 -7.26 -11.31
C LEU A 171 -9.82 -8.66 -11.92
N ASP A 172 -10.14 -8.76 -13.21
CA ASP A 172 -9.89 -9.96 -14.00
C ASP A 172 -8.40 -10.32 -14.02
N PRO A 173 -8.02 -11.60 -14.13
CA PRO A 173 -6.62 -12.04 -14.05
C PRO A 173 -5.67 -11.33 -15.03
N HIS A 174 -6.11 -11.07 -16.26
CA HIS A 174 -5.29 -10.38 -17.25
C HIS A 174 -5.10 -8.88 -16.92
N ILE A 175 -6.13 -8.23 -16.38
CA ILE A 175 -6.04 -6.83 -15.92
C ILE A 175 -5.13 -6.72 -14.70
N ARG A 176 -5.21 -7.69 -13.79
CA ARG A 176 -4.33 -7.79 -12.62
C ARG A 176 -2.87 -7.85 -13.03
N ARG A 177 -2.51 -8.73 -13.98
CA ARG A 177 -1.13 -8.84 -14.50
C ARG A 177 -0.63 -7.55 -15.13
N ASN A 178 -1.46 -6.86 -15.91
CA ASN A 178 -1.11 -5.56 -16.47
C ASN A 178 -0.83 -4.51 -15.38
N LEU A 179 -1.55 -4.58 -14.24
CA LEU A 179 -1.31 -3.68 -13.11
C LEU A 179 0.00 -4.03 -12.39
N TRP A 180 0.34 -5.31 -12.26
CA TRP A 180 1.61 -5.76 -11.72
C TRP A 180 2.80 -5.20 -12.51
N ASP A 181 2.71 -5.19 -13.84
CA ASP A 181 3.76 -4.61 -14.69
C ASP A 181 3.92 -3.12 -14.42
N VAL A 182 2.82 -2.39 -14.23
CA VAL A 182 2.86 -0.98 -13.84
C VAL A 182 3.56 -0.79 -12.49
N ILE A 183 3.24 -1.61 -11.48
CA ILE A 183 3.86 -1.54 -10.14
C ILE A 183 5.36 -1.84 -10.23
N LYS A 184 5.78 -2.83 -11.03
CA LYS A 184 7.20 -3.13 -11.28
C LYS A 184 7.94 -1.96 -11.94
N ILE A 185 7.30 -1.28 -12.89
CA ILE A 185 7.87 -0.08 -13.52
C ILE A 185 8.07 1.02 -12.47
N LEU A 186 7.10 1.29 -11.59
CA LEU A 186 7.24 2.29 -10.53
C LEU A 186 8.42 1.98 -9.60
N LYS A 187 8.59 0.72 -9.22
CA LYS A 187 9.77 0.27 -8.47
C LYS A 187 11.07 0.56 -9.23
N SER A 188 11.14 0.24 -10.53
CA SER A 188 12.33 0.49 -11.34
C SER A 188 12.69 1.96 -11.48
N GLU A 189 11.72 2.87 -11.28
CA GLU A 189 11.88 4.32 -11.21
C GLU A 189 12.29 4.80 -9.79
N GLY A 190 12.52 3.89 -8.85
CA GLY A 190 12.96 4.19 -7.49
C GLY A 190 11.84 4.52 -6.50
N VAL A 191 10.58 4.34 -6.88
CA VAL A 191 9.44 4.53 -5.98
C VAL A 191 9.37 3.37 -4.99
N THR A 192 9.28 3.68 -3.69
CA THR A 192 9.02 2.68 -2.66
C THR A 192 7.53 2.34 -2.63
N VAL A 193 7.19 1.06 -2.47
CA VAL A 193 5.81 0.59 -2.50
C VAL A 193 5.50 -0.22 -1.24
N LEU A 194 4.46 0.16 -0.50
CA LEU A 194 3.79 -0.70 0.47
C LEU A 194 2.52 -1.24 -0.19
N LEU A 195 2.48 -2.54 -0.44
CA LEU A 195 1.38 -3.23 -1.09
C LEU A 195 0.62 -4.07 -0.07
N THR A 196 -0.64 -3.73 0.23
CA THR A 196 -1.49 -4.65 0.98
C THR A 196 -2.21 -5.59 0.03
N THR A 197 -2.24 -6.86 0.34
CA THR A 197 -2.94 -7.85 -0.44
C THR A 197 -3.33 -9.07 0.40
N HIS A 198 -4.35 -9.78 -0.04
CA HIS A 198 -4.67 -11.13 0.44
C HIS A 198 -4.41 -12.18 -0.67
N TYR A 199 -3.95 -11.75 -1.85
CA TYR A 199 -3.55 -12.64 -2.93
C TYR A 199 -2.08 -13.03 -2.77
N LEU A 200 -1.84 -14.30 -2.45
CA LEU A 200 -0.50 -14.85 -2.20
C LEU A 200 0.39 -14.79 -3.45
N GLU A 201 -0.19 -15.08 -4.64
CA GLU A 201 0.51 -14.95 -5.93
C GLU A 201 0.99 -13.50 -6.17
N GLU A 202 0.18 -12.50 -5.83
CA GLU A 202 0.55 -11.09 -5.96
C GLU A 202 1.73 -10.73 -5.08
N ALA A 203 1.68 -11.14 -3.79
CA ALA A 203 2.76 -10.93 -2.85
C ALA A 203 4.05 -11.61 -3.32
N GLU A 204 3.97 -12.85 -3.83
CA GLU A 204 5.11 -13.60 -4.32
C GLU A 204 5.76 -12.97 -5.57
N VAL A 205 4.94 -12.49 -6.53
CA VAL A 205 5.43 -11.97 -7.82
C VAL A 205 5.97 -10.56 -7.71
N LEU A 206 5.43 -9.73 -6.82
CA LEU A 206 5.74 -8.30 -6.75
C LEU A 206 6.73 -7.94 -5.66
N SER A 207 6.68 -8.61 -4.51
CA SER A 207 7.35 -8.11 -3.31
C SER A 207 8.81 -8.51 -3.24
N ASP A 208 9.67 -7.58 -2.82
CA ASP A 208 11.05 -7.88 -2.41
C ASP A 208 11.09 -8.55 -1.04
N ARG A 209 10.19 -8.12 -0.16
CA ARG A 209 9.96 -8.69 1.17
C ARG A 209 8.46 -8.77 1.41
N VAL A 210 8.05 -9.80 2.11
CA VAL A 210 6.67 -10.00 2.55
C VAL A 210 6.64 -9.95 4.06
N CYS A 211 5.75 -9.12 4.61
CA CYS A 211 5.39 -9.10 6.01
C CYS A 211 4.04 -9.82 6.17
N ILE A 212 4.04 -10.97 6.83
CA ILE A 212 2.82 -11.71 7.12
C ILE A 212 2.21 -11.18 8.41
N LEU A 213 1.00 -10.64 8.29
CA LEU A 213 0.23 -10.09 9.40
C LEU A 213 -0.94 -11.02 9.73
N ASP A 214 -1.11 -11.33 11.00
CA ASP A 214 -2.22 -12.13 11.50
C ASP A 214 -2.67 -11.60 12.87
N ASN A 215 -3.98 -11.43 13.05
CA ASN A 215 -4.60 -10.97 14.30
C ASN A 215 -3.93 -9.73 14.93
N GLY A 216 -3.50 -8.79 14.07
CA GLY A 216 -2.84 -7.54 14.49
C GLY A 216 -1.39 -7.70 14.94
N LEU A 217 -0.75 -8.82 14.66
CA LEU A 217 0.65 -9.12 14.95
C LEU A 217 1.43 -9.43 13.67
N VAL A 218 2.68 -9.00 13.62
CA VAL A 218 3.63 -9.46 12.61
C VAL A 218 4.09 -10.85 12.98
N LYS A 219 3.81 -11.82 12.12
CA LYS A 219 4.25 -13.21 12.31
C LYS A 219 5.62 -13.47 11.71
N LEU A 220 5.87 -12.92 10.52
CA LEU A 220 7.09 -13.17 9.77
C LEU A 220 7.38 -12.06 8.76
N ILE A 221 8.66 -11.74 8.56
CA ILE A 221 9.11 -10.81 7.52
C ILE A 221 10.34 -11.39 6.86
N ASP A 222 10.26 -11.69 5.56
CA ASP A 222 11.41 -12.14 4.76
C ASP A 222 11.13 -11.98 3.27
N THR A 223 12.12 -12.29 2.42
CA THR A 223 11.90 -12.40 0.97
C THR A 223 11.02 -13.62 0.65
N PRO A 224 10.22 -13.57 -0.43
CA PRO A 224 9.44 -14.74 -0.85
C PRO A 224 10.28 -16.01 -0.99
N GLU A 225 11.48 -15.90 -1.55
CA GLU A 225 12.41 -17.01 -1.74
C GLU A 225 12.87 -17.61 -0.41
N ASN A 226 13.23 -16.77 0.56
CA ASN A 226 13.64 -17.23 1.89
C ASN A 226 12.48 -17.92 2.61
N LEU A 227 11.28 -17.35 2.54
CA LEU A 227 10.08 -17.94 3.15
C LEU A 227 9.83 -19.34 2.58
N LYS A 228 9.83 -19.49 1.26
CA LYS A 228 9.67 -20.81 0.61
C LYS A 228 10.74 -21.78 1.05
N ARG A 229 12.00 -21.36 1.08
CA ARG A 229 13.12 -22.21 1.49
C ARG A 229 13.03 -22.63 2.96
N ASN A 230 12.74 -21.70 3.87
CA ASN A 230 12.71 -21.94 5.31
C ASN A 230 11.56 -22.89 5.72
N PHE A 231 10.45 -22.84 4.98
CA PHE A 231 9.30 -23.72 5.20
C PHE A 231 9.32 -24.97 4.32
N ALA A 232 10.34 -25.13 3.47
CA ALA A 232 10.45 -26.22 2.48
C ALA A 232 9.16 -26.33 1.63
N GLN A 233 8.69 -25.19 1.05
CA GLN A 233 7.50 -25.09 0.22
C GLN A 233 7.83 -24.56 -1.17
N ALA A 234 6.96 -24.89 -2.15
CA ALA A 234 7.13 -24.47 -3.54
C ALA A 234 6.62 -23.03 -3.79
N ASN A 235 5.63 -22.58 -3.01
CA ASN A 235 4.96 -21.29 -3.18
C ASN A 235 4.62 -20.66 -1.82
N LEU A 236 4.24 -19.36 -1.82
CA LEU A 236 3.84 -18.68 -0.59
C LEU A 236 2.50 -19.15 -0.01
N GLU A 237 1.64 -19.79 -0.83
CA GLU A 237 0.35 -20.30 -0.36
C GLU A 237 0.56 -21.42 0.66
N ASP A 238 1.44 -22.37 0.34
CA ASP A 238 1.77 -23.48 1.25
C ASP A 238 2.50 -22.98 2.51
N VAL A 239 3.34 -21.94 2.38
CA VAL A 239 3.98 -21.28 3.54
C VAL A 239 2.92 -20.70 4.46
N PHE A 240 1.98 -19.95 3.88
CA PHE A 240 0.92 -19.28 4.62
C PHE A 240 0.00 -20.27 5.34
N LEU A 241 -0.41 -21.35 4.66
CA LEU A 241 -1.22 -22.41 5.25
C LEU A 241 -0.53 -23.08 6.44
N LYS A 242 0.77 -23.39 6.33
CA LYS A 242 1.54 -23.93 7.44
C LYS A 242 1.61 -23.00 8.65
N LEU A 243 1.81 -21.69 8.40
CA LEU A 243 1.83 -20.69 9.47
C LEU A 243 0.48 -20.58 10.19
N MET A 244 -0.64 -20.66 9.46
CA MET A 244 -1.97 -20.59 10.05
C MET A 244 -2.29 -21.83 10.87
N GLN A 245 -1.94 -23.03 10.38
CA GLN A 245 -2.14 -24.29 11.09
C GLN A 245 -1.30 -24.38 12.38
N ALA A 246 -0.07 -23.87 12.38
CA ALA A 246 0.77 -23.82 13.58
C ALA A 246 0.16 -22.93 14.67
N ASN A 247 -0.50 -21.83 14.31
CA ASN A 247 -1.18 -20.94 15.26
C ASN A 247 -2.46 -21.56 15.87
N GLU A 248 -3.13 -22.45 15.16
CA GLU A 248 -4.33 -23.17 15.69
C GLU A 248 -3.95 -24.27 16.69
N GLN A 249 -2.70 -24.73 16.69
CA GLN A 249 -2.20 -25.80 17.57
C GLN A 249 -1.56 -25.29 18.87
N GLU A 250 -1.30 -23.97 19.01
CA GLU A 250 -0.95 -23.36 20.30
C GLU A 250 -2.24 -22.98 21.02
N PRO A 251 -2.71 -23.77 22.01
CA PRO A 251 -3.85 -23.39 22.84
C PRO A 251 -3.46 -22.13 23.62
N GLU A 252 -4.36 -21.14 23.64
CA GLU A 252 -4.27 -19.99 24.55
C GLU A 252 -4.04 -20.49 25.97
N ASN A 253 -2.80 -20.53 26.40
CA ASN A 253 -2.46 -20.62 27.83
C ASN A 253 -2.78 -19.22 28.42
N VAL A 254 -4.07 -18.97 28.62
CA VAL A 254 -4.54 -17.90 29.48
C VAL A 254 -4.57 -18.46 30.89
N ALA A 255 -3.58 -18.11 31.66
CA ALA A 255 -3.64 -18.12 33.12
C ALA A 255 -3.80 -16.69 33.62
#